data_dc13811ea91dda3f1bfd45a12cef2044
#
_entry.id   dc13811ea91dda3f1bfd45a12cef2044
#
_cell.length_a   1.000
_cell.length_b   1.000
_cell.length_c   1.000
_cell.angle_alpha   90.00
_cell.angle_beta   90.00
_cell.angle_gamma   90.00
#
_symmetry.space_group_name_H-M   'P 1'
#
loop_
_entity.id
_entity.type
_entity.pdbx_description
1 polymer ?
#
loop_
_entity_poly.entity_id
_entity_poly.type
_entity_poly.pdbx_seq_one_letter_code
_entity_poly.pdbx_strand_id
1 'polypeptide(L)' 'MSASQRKDRLYAQLSASLVRLKQSSTRTTDLVEALQNDVDAMKTFAGIHAAQFMTIANGLDDVPEEQDTPSR' A
#
# COMPACT_ATOMS: atom_id res chain seq x y z
N MET A 1 35.50 -20.29 -31.71
CA MET A 1 35.27 -18.96 -31.10
C MET A 1 36.56 -18.55 -30.42
N SER A 2 37.06 -17.37 -30.71
CA SER A 2 38.27 -16.88 -30.10
C SER A 2 38.01 -16.48 -28.65
N ALA A 3 39.09 -16.34 -27.85
CA ALA A 3 38.94 -15.89 -26.48
C ALA A 3 38.33 -14.47 -26.41
N SER A 4 38.67 -13.63 -27.36
CA SER A 4 38.14 -12.28 -27.45
C SER A 4 36.64 -12.30 -27.70
N GLN A 5 36.20 -13.13 -28.63
CA GLN A 5 34.76 -13.25 -28.91
C GLN A 5 33.99 -13.80 -27.73
N ARG A 6 34.56 -14.76 -27.05
CA ARG A 6 33.93 -15.33 -25.84
C ARG A 6 33.78 -14.28 -24.75
N LYS A 7 34.80 -13.46 -24.56
CA LYS A 7 34.82 -12.41 -23.56
C LYS A 7 33.74 -11.38 -23.91
N ASP A 8 33.66 -10.96 -25.16
CA ASP A 8 32.65 -10.01 -25.61
C ASP A 8 31.24 -10.55 -25.35
N ARG A 9 31.05 -11.82 -25.62
CA ARG A 9 29.77 -12.47 -25.43
C ARG A 9 29.38 -12.49 -23.95
N LEU A 10 30.36 -12.76 -23.09
CA LEU A 10 30.13 -12.78 -21.64
C LEU A 10 29.76 -11.38 -21.12
N TYR A 11 30.48 -10.35 -21.63
CA TYR A 11 30.15 -8.98 -21.25
C TYR A 11 28.75 -8.59 -21.73
N ALA A 12 28.37 -9.00 -22.92
CA ALA A 12 27.04 -8.73 -23.42
C ALA A 12 25.97 -9.39 -22.56
N GLN A 13 26.21 -10.63 -22.15
CA GLN A 13 25.30 -11.34 -21.26
C GLN A 13 25.18 -10.68 -19.90
N LEU A 14 26.32 -10.24 -19.37
CA LEU A 14 26.33 -9.54 -18.08
C LEU A 14 25.56 -8.23 -18.19
N SER A 15 25.79 -7.49 -19.24
CA SER A 15 25.09 -6.23 -19.46
C SER A 15 23.57 -6.45 -19.54
N ALA A 16 23.15 -7.47 -20.27
CA ALA A 16 21.73 -7.80 -20.39
C ALA A 16 21.14 -8.19 -19.03
N SER A 17 21.89 -8.93 -18.23
CA SER A 17 21.45 -9.32 -16.89
C SER A 17 21.33 -8.13 -15.97
N LEU A 18 22.26 -7.19 -16.05
CA LEU A 18 22.20 -5.96 -15.24
C LEU A 18 20.99 -5.10 -15.62
N VAL A 19 20.69 -5.01 -16.92
CA VAL A 19 19.52 -4.27 -17.38
C VAL A 19 18.24 -4.92 -16.82
N ARG A 20 18.15 -6.24 -16.87
CA ARG A 20 16.99 -6.95 -16.33
C ARG A 20 16.88 -6.76 -14.82
N LEU A 21 18.00 -6.79 -14.12
CA LEU A 21 18.00 -6.57 -12.68
C LEU A 21 17.52 -5.16 -12.37
N LYS A 22 18.00 -4.17 -13.10
CA LYS A 22 17.57 -2.79 -12.92
C LYS A 22 16.08 -2.65 -13.15
N GLN A 23 15.55 -3.27 -14.21
CA GLN A 23 14.13 -3.24 -14.51
C GLN A 23 13.31 -3.88 -13.39
N SER A 24 13.79 -5.03 -12.88
CA SER A 24 13.11 -5.71 -11.77
C SER A 24 13.13 -4.88 -10.50
N SER A 25 14.25 -4.24 -10.21
CA SER A 25 14.36 -3.37 -9.04
C SER A 25 13.43 -2.17 -9.14
N THR A 26 13.36 -1.56 -10.33
CA THR A 26 12.47 -0.43 -10.55
C THR A 26 11.01 -0.85 -10.38
N ARG A 27 10.65 -2.02 -10.91
CA ARG A 27 9.30 -2.55 -10.77
C ARG A 27 8.96 -2.82 -9.31
N THR A 28 9.92 -3.39 -8.57
CA THR A 28 9.72 -3.65 -7.15
C THR A 28 9.52 -2.35 -6.38
N THR A 29 10.31 -1.32 -6.69
CA THR A 29 10.17 -0.02 -6.07
C THR A 29 8.78 0.57 -6.36
N ASP A 30 8.33 0.49 -7.60
CA ASP A 30 7.02 1.00 -7.99
C ASP A 30 5.90 0.27 -7.24
N LEU A 31 6.04 -1.05 -7.08
CA LEU A 31 5.06 -1.83 -6.34
C LEU A 31 5.04 -1.47 -4.86
N VAL A 32 6.21 -1.24 -4.28
CA VAL A 32 6.30 -0.84 -2.87
C VAL A 32 5.65 0.54 -2.70
N GLU A 33 5.89 1.47 -3.61
CA GLU A 33 5.27 2.79 -3.54
C GLU A 33 3.74 2.68 -3.66
N ALA A 34 3.26 1.85 -4.58
CA ALA A 34 1.83 1.62 -4.73
C ALA A 34 1.24 1.03 -3.46
N LEU A 35 1.94 0.09 -2.85
CA LEU A 35 1.50 -0.53 -1.60
C LEU A 35 1.45 0.51 -0.46
N GLN A 36 2.46 1.37 -0.39
CA GLN A 36 2.47 2.44 0.63
C GLN A 36 1.30 3.38 0.44
N ASN A 37 0.99 3.74 -0.80
CA ASN A 37 -0.16 4.59 -1.09
C ASN A 37 -1.46 3.91 -0.67
N ASP A 38 -1.57 2.61 -0.92
CA ASP A 38 -2.75 1.85 -0.52
C ASP A 38 -2.88 1.79 1.01
N VAL A 39 -1.76 1.58 1.71
CA VAL A 39 -1.76 1.54 3.16
C VAL A 39 -2.17 2.91 3.72
N ASP A 40 -1.64 3.99 3.15
CA ASP A 40 -1.99 5.34 3.58
C ASP A 40 -3.47 5.62 3.35
N ALA A 41 -4.01 5.18 2.22
CA ALA A 41 -5.43 5.31 1.93
C ALA A 41 -6.27 4.53 2.94
N MET A 42 -5.82 3.32 3.29
CA MET A 42 -6.52 2.51 4.28
C MET A 42 -6.48 3.15 5.67
N LYS A 43 -5.36 3.75 6.04
CA LYS A 43 -5.25 4.47 7.32
C LYS A 43 -6.20 5.65 7.37
N THR A 44 -6.25 6.41 6.28
CA THR A 44 -7.17 7.55 6.17
C THR A 44 -8.61 7.09 6.29
N PHE A 45 -8.94 6.02 5.58
CA PHE A 45 -10.28 5.45 5.59
C PHE A 45 -10.66 4.97 6.98
N ALA A 46 -9.73 4.27 7.65
CA ALA A 46 -9.95 3.78 9.01
C ALA A 46 -10.14 4.94 9.98
N GLY A 47 -9.38 6.02 9.80
CA GLY A 47 -9.53 7.22 10.63
C GLY A 47 -10.90 7.86 10.46
N ILE A 48 -11.37 7.96 9.22
CA ILE A 48 -12.69 8.50 8.94
C ILE A 48 -13.77 7.61 9.56
N HIS A 49 -13.64 6.31 9.42
CA HIS A 49 -14.58 5.37 10.00
C HIS A 49 -14.59 5.45 11.53
N ALA A 50 -13.41 5.56 12.13
CA ALA A 50 -13.32 5.70 13.58
C ALA A 50 -14.03 6.97 14.04
N ALA A 51 -13.82 8.08 13.33
CA ALA A 51 -14.48 9.33 13.65
C ALA A 51 -16.00 9.21 13.49
N GLN A 52 -16.46 8.51 12.47
CA GLN A 52 -17.88 8.29 12.25
C GLN A 52 -18.48 7.42 13.36
N PHE A 53 -17.77 6.37 13.75
CA PHE A 53 -18.23 5.53 14.84
C PHE A 53 -18.31 6.30 16.15
N MET A 54 -17.33 7.15 16.41
CA MET A 54 -17.35 7.98 17.61
C MET A 54 -18.51 8.96 17.57
N THR A 55 -18.80 9.53 16.42
CA THR A 55 -19.93 10.43 16.27
C THR A 55 -21.25 9.69 16.53
N ILE A 56 -21.38 8.48 16.00
CA ILE A 56 -22.56 7.67 16.21
C ILE A 56 -22.70 7.31 17.70
N ALA A 57 -21.59 6.90 18.33
CA ALA A 57 -21.61 6.56 19.73
C ALA A 57 -22.01 7.76 20.60
N ASN A 58 -21.45 8.92 20.29
CA ASN A 58 -21.81 10.13 21.01
C ASN A 58 -23.28 10.49 20.79
N GLY A 59 -23.76 10.30 19.58
CA GLY A 59 -25.17 10.54 19.26
C GLY A 59 -26.07 9.62 20.03
N LEU A 60 -25.66 8.37 20.19
CA LEU A 60 -26.43 7.43 20.99
C LEU A 60 -26.42 7.80 22.47
N ASP A 61 -25.28 8.27 22.96
CA ASP A 61 -25.21 8.73 24.33
C ASP A 61 -26.06 9.94 24.58
N ASP A 62 -26.24 10.76 23.57
CA ASP A 62 -27.05 11.97 23.66
C ASP A 62 -28.53 11.71 23.51
N VAL A 63 -28.92 10.49 23.18
CA VAL A 63 -30.33 10.16 23.06
C VAL A 63 -31.00 10.34 24.41
N PRO A 64 -32.09 11.10 24.47
CA PRO A 64 -32.77 11.30 25.75
C PRO A 64 -33.26 9.99 26.31
N GLU A 65 -33.13 9.85 27.61
CA GLU A 65 -33.52 8.62 28.26
C GLU A 65 -35.00 8.37 28.23
N GLU A 66 -35.75 9.40 28.00
CA GLU A 66 -37.19 9.20 27.86
C GLU A 66 -37.51 8.21 26.77
N GLN A 67 -36.64 8.18 25.75
CA GLN A 67 -36.88 7.24 24.67
C GLN A 67 -36.58 5.83 25.11
N ASP A 68 -35.68 5.69 26.07
CA ASP A 68 -35.31 4.38 26.57
C ASP A 68 -36.27 3.90 27.65
N THR A 69 -37.04 4.82 28.23
CA THR A 69 -37.95 4.47 29.31
C THR A 69 -39.35 4.92 28.94
N PRO A 70 -39.89 4.36 27.92
CA PRO A 70 -41.22 4.80 27.47
C PRO A 70 -42.32 4.47 28.44
N SER A 71 -42.01 3.59 29.27
CA SER A 71 -43.06 3.04 30.16
C SER A 71 -43.47 3.98 31.25
N ARG A 72 -43.01 5.14 31.19
CA ARG A 72 -43.44 6.05 32.24
C ARG A 72 -44.90 6.27 32.27
#